data_42ec87c6341ec3324549d6fa7323993c
#
_entry.id   42ec87c6341ec3324549d6fa7323993c
#
_cell.length_a   1.000
_cell.length_b   1.000
_cell.length_c   1.000
_cell.angle_alpha   90.00
_cell.angle_beta   90.00
_cell.angle_gamma   90.00
#
_symmetry.space_group_name_H-M   'P 1'
#
loop_
_entity.id
_entity.type
_entity.pdbx_description
1 polymer ?
#
loop_
_entity_poly.entity_id
_entity_poly.type
_entity_poly.pdbx_seq_one_letter_code
_entity_poly.pdbx_strand_id
1 'polypeptide(L)'
;MSIFSGSCLCGSVNYKSNSDPLVIQNCHCDQCRKATGSVYLTNLFIKEENFEITGEVHNYTHLSDAGNNMTKYFCPKCGSQVFGKNSGRPGIIAIRAGTVNEKDIIKPIRNLFLKSKVPSTPINSNLEACEGMPLN
;
A
#
# COMPACT_ATOMS: atom_id res chain seq x y z
N MET A 1 -13.96 -18.00 0.60
CA MET A 1 -13.66 -17.66 -0.81
C MET A 1 -12.93 -16.32 -0.86
N SER A 2 -11.87 -16.23 -1.65
CA SER A 2 -11.12 -14.97 -1.75
C SER A 2 -11.84 -13.98 -2.65
N ILE A 3 -11.74 -12.68 -2.32
CA ILE A 3 -12.29 -11.58 -3.10
C ILE A 3 -11.24 -11.11 -4.11
N PHE A 4 -9.97 -11.01 -3.68
CA PHE A 4 -8.86 -10.73 -4.58
C PHE A 4 -7.58 -11.38 -4.08
N SER A 5 -6.56 -11.37 -4.92
CA SER A 5 -5.30 -12.06 -4.65
C SER A 5 -4.14 -11.27 -5.22
N GLY A 6 -2.93 -11.70 -4.89
CA GLY A 6 -1.74 -11.08 -5.44
C GLY A 6 -0.48 -11.88 -5.17
N SER A 7 0.63 -11.38 -5.71
CA SER A 7 1.93 -12.02 -5.52
C SER A 7 3.06 -11.01 -5.74
N CYS A 8 4.25 -11.38 -5.26
CA CYS A 8 5.48 -10.68 -5.63
C CYS A 8 5.87 -11.04 -7.07
N LEU A 9 6.88 -10.36 -7.59
CA LEU A 9 7.32 -10.56 -8.97
C LEU A 9 7.75 -12.01 -9.25
N CYS A 10 8.51 -12.62 -8.35
CA CYS A 10 9.03 -13.98 -8.59
C CYS A 10 8.03 -15.09 -8.23
N GLY A 11 6.90 -14.74 -7.62
CA GLY A 11 5.84 -15.69 -7.28
C GLY A 11 6.06 -16.47 -5.99
N SER A 12 7.15 -16.22 -5.25
CA SER A 12 7.40 -16.96 -4.01
C SER A 12 6.54 -16.48 -2.84
N VAL A 13 6.02 -15.25 -2.92
CA VAL A 13 5.08 -14.69 -1.93
C VAL A 13 3.72 -14.55 -2.60
N ASN A 14 2.70 -15.16 -2.00
CA ASN A 14 1.33 -15.12 -2.53
C ASN A 14 0.36 -14.79 -1.41
N TYR A 15 -0.71 -14.07 -1.73
CA TYR A 15 -1.71 -13.74 -0.72
C TYR A 15 -3.13 -13.72 -1.31
N LYS A 16 -4.08 -13.78 -0.39
CA LYS A 16 -5.51 -13.67 -0.71
C LYS A 16 -6.16 -12.75 0.31
N SER A 17 -7.18 -12.03 -0.13
CA SER A 17 -8.06 -11.28 0.77
C SER A 17 -9.45 -11.86 0.72
N ASN A 18 -10.06 -12.05 1.89
CA ASN A 18 -11.43 -12.55 2.02
C ASN A 18 -12.45 -11.41 2.09
N SER A 19 -12.01 -10.18 1.92
CA SER A 19 -12.89 -9.01 1.97
C SER A 19 -12.53 -8.02 0.88
N ASP A 20 -13.48 -7.15 0.54
CA ASP A 20 -13.20 -5.98 -0.28
C ASP A 20 -12.30 -5.01 0.49
N PRO A 21 -11.52 -4.18 -0.22
CA PRO A 21 -10.75 -3.13 0.45
C PRO A 21 -11.64 -2.16 1.21
N LEU A 22 -11.19 -1.77 2.40
CA LEU A 22 -11.86 -0.72 3.19
C LEU A 22 -11.73 0.63 2.50
N VAL A 23 -10.56 0.90 1.94
CA VAL A 23 -10.27 2.12 1.20
C VAL A 23 -9.08 1.87 0.29
N ILE A 24 -9.07 2.53 -0.86
CA ILE A 24 -7.93 2.50 -1.80
C ILE A 24 -7.52 3.95 -2.02
N GLN A 25 -6.24 4.24 -1.83
CA GLN A 25 -5.76 5.62 -1.96
C GLN A 25 -4.33 5.67 -2.46
N ASN A 26 -4.01 6.79 -3.12
CA ASN A 26 -2.67 7.08 -3.60
C ASN A 26 -1.94 7.92 -2.55
N CYS A 27 -0.68 7.61 -2.32
CA CYS A 27 0.16 8.35 -1.40
C CYS A 27 1.40 8.88 -2.13
N HIS A 28 1.55 10.20 -2.12
CA HIS A 28 2.67 10.89 -2.77
C HIS A 28 3.76 11.31 -1.79
N CYS A 29 3.77 10.78 -0.58
CA CYS A 29 4.78 11.16 0.41
C CYS A 29 6.16 10.66 0.01
N ASP A 30 7.19 11.36 0.50
CA ASP A 30 8.58 11.02 0.17
C ASP A 30 8.96 9.62 0.64
N GLN A 31 8.45 9.18 1.78
CA GLN A 31 8.74 7.85 2.32
C GLN A 31 8.20 6.75 1.41
N CYS A 32 6.96 6.89 0.95
CA CYS A 32 6.36 5.91 0.03
C CYS A 32 7.11 5.88 -1.30
N ARG A 33 7.47 7.05 -1.81
CA ARG A 33 8.20 7.17 -3.07
C ARG A 33 9.56 6.48 -2.98
N LYS A 34 10.32 6.77 -1.93
CA LYS A 34 11.66 6.20 -1.76
C LYS A 34 11.61 4.71 -1.45
N ALA A 35 10.62 4.27 -0.68
CA ALA A 35 10.50 2.86 -0.31
C ALA A 35 10.17 1.96 -1.49
N THR A 36 9.39 2.47 -2.45
CA THR A 36 8.96 1.67 -3.60
C THR A 36 9.78 1.92 -4.87
N GLY A 37 10.45 3.09 -4.93
CA GLY A 37 11.12 3.50 -6.17
C GLY A 37 10.14 4.01 -7.22
N SER A 38 8.87 4.14 -6.88
CA SER A 38 7.83 4.70 -7.76
C SER A 38 7.55 6.14 -7.36
N VAL A 39 7.00 6.95 -8.26
CA VAL A 39 6.71 8.35 -7.98
C VAL A 39 5.56 8.55 -6.99
N TYR A 40 4.71 7.54 -6.83
CA TYR A 40 3.73 7.46 -5.75
C TYR A 40 3.33 6.01 -5.55
N LEU A 41 2.60 5.74 -4.47
CA LEU A 41 2.19 4.40 -4.09
C LEU A 41 0.67 4.36 -3.94
N THR A 42 0.03 3.33 -4.52
CA THR A 42 -1.38 3.04 -4.30
C THR A 42 -1.49 1.89 -3.32
N ASN A 43 -2.29 2.07 -2.27
CA ASN A 43 -2.54 1.07 -1.25
C ASN A 43 -3.99 0.65 -1.20
N LEU A 44 -4.21 -0.65 -0.98
CA LEU A 44 -5.51 -1.21 -0.64
C LEU A 44 -5.47 -1.57 0.84
N PHE A 45 -6.35 -1.00 1.65
CA PHE A 45 -6.39 -1.27 3.10
C PHE A 45 -7.42 -2.33 3.41
N ILE A 46 -7.00 -3.37 4.15
CA ILE A 46 -7.91 -4.43 4.62
C ILE A 46 -7.62 -4.73 6.09
N LYS A 47 -8.56 -5.42 6.74
CA LYS A 47 -8.30 -5.95 8.08
C LYS A 47 -7.34 -7.12 7.98
N GLU A 48 -6.39 -7.18 8.90
CA GLU A 48 -5.37 -8.24 8.92
C GLU A 48 -6.01 -9.63 9.02
N GLU A 49 -7.12 -9.75 9.73
CA GLU A 49 -7.83 -11.03 9.89
C GLU A 49 -8.33 -11.61 8.56
N ASN A 50 -8.47 -10.78 7.54
CA ASN A 50 -8.94 -11.20 6.22
C ASN A 50 -7.80 -11.43 5.23
N PHE A 51 -6.56 -11.36 5.68
CA PHE A 51 -5.37 -11.49 4.84
C PHE A 51 -4.69 -12.82 5.09
N GLU A 52 -4.56 -13.63 4.05
CA GLU A 52 -3.87 -14.92 4.11
C GLU A 52 -2.66 -14.85 3.19
N ILE A 53 -1.47 -15.08 3.74
CA ILE A 53 -0.22 -14.96 2.99
C ILE A 53 0.60 -16.24 3.14
N THR A 54 1.28 -16.63 2.05
CA THR A 54 2.23 -17.74 2.03
C THR A 54 3.54 -17.26 1.43
N GLY A 55 4.63 -17.89 1.84
CA GLY A 55 5.96 -17.50 1.42
C GLY A 55 6.67 -16.65 2.47
N GLU A 56 8.00 -16.65 2.38
CA GLU A 56 8.82 -15.88 3.32
C GLU A 56 8.82 -14.41 2.94
N VAL A 57 8.62 -13.53 3.93
CA VAL A 57 8.79 -12.09 3.77
C VAL A 57 9.80 -11.57 4.77
N HIS A 58 10.56 -10.56 4.35
CA HIS A 58 11.41 -9.78 5.25
C HIS A 58 10.76 -8.42 5.43
N ASN A 59 11.27 -7.63 6.39
CA ASN A 59 10.68 -6.34 6.66
C ASN A 59 11.71 -5.31 7.08
N TYR A 60 11.31 -4.05 6.97
CA TYR A 60 12.06 -2.91 7.43
C TYR A 60 11.09 -1.97 8.15
N THR A 61 11.47 -1.51 9.34
CA THR A 61 10.65 -0.61 10.13
C THR A 61 11.32 0.76 10.24
N HIS A 62 10.55 1.82 10.07
CA HIS A 62 11.01 3.18 10.27
C HIS A 62 9.90 4.01 10.91
N LEU A 63 10.25 5.21 11.40
CA LEU A 63 9.26 6.12 11.97
C LEU A 63 8.65 6.99 10.87
N SER A 64 7.32 7.16 10.93
CA SER A 64 6.64 8.16 10.11
C SER A 64 6.80 9.54 10.75
N ASP A 65 6.44 10.60 10.01
CA ASP A 65 6.47 11.95 10.52
C ASP A 65 5.56 12.13 11.74
N ALA A 66 4.50 11.32 11.82
CA ALA A 66 3.58 11.33 12.96
C ALA A 66 4.11 10.55 14.17
N GLY A 67 5.28 9.90 14.05
CA GLY A 67 5.89 9.16 15.15
C GLY A 67 5.43 7.72 15.26
N ASN A 68 4.70 7.19 14.27
CA ASN A 68 4.28 5.81 14.25
C ASN A 68 5.36 4.92 13.63
N ASN A 69 5.41 3.66 14.06
CA ASN A 69 6.26 2.66 13.42
C ASN A 69 5.59 2.18 12.14
N MET A 70 6.29 2.36 11.02
CA MET A 70 5.87 1.91 9.70
C MET A 70 6.71 0.70 9.33
N THR A 71 6.09 -0.45 9.15
CA THR A 71 6.80 -1.68 8.78
C THR A 71 6.42 -2.07 7.37
N LYS A 72 7.43 -2.23 6.52
CA LYS A 72 7.27 -2.57 5.11
C LYS A 72 7.74 -4.00 4.91
N TYR A 73 6.89 -4.82 4.30
CA TYR A 73 7.17 -6.25 4.08
C TYR A 73 7.45 -6.49 2.60
N PHE A 74 8.50 -7.22 2.32
CA PHE A 74 8.95 -7.45 0.95
C PHE A 74 9.48 -8.88 0.78
N CYS A 75 9.47 -9.33 -0.48
CA CYS A 75 10.03 -10.64 -0.83
C CYS A 75 11.55 -10.59 -0.76
N PRO A 76 12.19 -11.48 0.01
CA PRO A 76 13.66 -11.47 0.09
C PRO A 76 14.36 -11.94 -1.19
N LYS A 77 13.63 -12.62 -2.10
CA LYS A 77 14.20 -13.13 -3.34
C LYS A 77 14.15 -12.10 -4.47
N CYS A 78 13.02 -11.41 -4.66
CA CYS A 78 12.88 -10.46 -5.76
C CYS A 78 12.79 -9.00 -5.31
N GLY A 79 12.67 -8.74 -4.01
CA GLY A 79 12.63 -7.37 -3.49
C GLY A 79 11.28 -6.66 -3.62
N SER A 80 10.26 -7.31 -4.18
CA SER A 80 8.94 -6.69 -4.33
C SER A 80 8.38 -6.33 -2.95
N GLN A 81 8.01 -5.07 -2.75
CA GLN A 81 7.28 -4.67 -1.55
C GLN A 81 5.83 -5.09 -1.71
N VAL A 82 5.31 -5.89 -0.78
CA VAL A 82 3.99 -6.50 -0.91
C VAL A 82 2.94 -5.79 -0.06
N PHE A 83 3.25 -5.52 1.20
CA PHE A 83 2.31 -4.84 2.10
C PHE A 83 3.05 -4.12 3.21
N GLY A 84 2.30 -3.32 3.97
CA GLY A 84 2.85 -2.60 5.11
C GLY A 84 1.88 -2.55 6.26
N LYS A 85 2.41 -2.24 7.44
CA LYS A 85 1.64 -2.03 8.66
C LYS A 85 2.03 -0.71 9.29
N ASN A 86 1.07 -0.09 9.97
CA ASN A 86 1.26 1.17 10.69
C ASN A 86 0.84 0.94 12.15
N SER A 87 1.74 1.19 13.12
CA SER A 87 1.42 1.00 14.53
C SER A 87 0.28 1.89 15.01
N GLY A 88 0.01 3.00 14.29
CA GLY A 88 -1.13 3.87 14.59
C GLY A 88 -2.46 3.33 14.12
N ARG A 89 -2.45 2.23 13.37
CA ARG A 89 -3.67 1.56 12.88
C ARG A 89 -3.55 0.06 13.07
N PRO A 90 -3.58 -0.42 14.33
CA PRO A 90 -3.43 -1.85 14.60
C PRO A 90 -4.54 -2.66 13.93
N GLY A 91 -4.16 -3.83 13.42
CA GLY A 91 -5.12 -4.73 12.77
C GLY A 91 -5.45 -4.38 11.32
N ILE A 92 -4.80 -3.36 10.75
CA ILE A 92 -5.01 -2.95 9.35
C ILE A 92 -3.72 -3.19 8.55
N ILE A 93 -3.86 -3.71 7.35
CA ILE A 93 -2.75 -3.92 6.42
C ILE A 93 -2.95 -3.04 5.19
N ALA A 94 -1.86 -2.47 4.70
CA ALA A 94 -1.84 -1.70 3.46
C ALA A 94 -1.19 -2.57 2.38
N ILE A 95 -1.98 -3.12 1.48
CA ILE A 95 -1.49 -3.93 0.36
C ILE A 95 -1.04 -3.00 -0.76
N ARG A 96 0.15 -3.25 -1.31
CA ARG A 96 0.69 -2.47 -2.43
C ARG A 96 -0.05 -2.86 -3.70
N ALA A 97 -0.75 -1.92 -4.30
CA ALA A 97 -1.67 -2.19 -5.42
C ALA A 97 -1.00 -2.90 -6.60
N GLY A 98 0.28 -2.59 -6.86
CA GLY A 98 0.99 -3.21 -7.97
C GLY A 98 1.16 -4.72 -7.87
N THR A 99 0.96 -5.30 -6.68
CA THR A 99 1.05 -6.76 -6.49
C THR A 99 -0.30 -7.47 -6.63
N VAL A 100 -1.40 -6.72 -6.79
CA VAL A 100 -2.74 -7.28 -6.90
C VAL A 100 -2.94 -7.85 -8.31
N ASN A 101 -3.49 -9.07 -8.38
CA ASN A 101 -3.74 -9.73 -9.66
C ASN A 101 -4.95 -9.17 -10.40
N GLU A 102 -6.02 -8.83 -9.67
CA GLU A 102 -7.28 -8.34 -10.23
C GLU A 102 -7.21 -6.82 -10.41
N LYS A 103 -6.68 -6.39 -11.54
CA LYS A 103 -6.44 -4.97 -11.81
C LYS A 103 -7.69 -4.10 -11.72
N ASP A 104 -8.84 -4.68 -12.07
CA ASP A 104 -10.10 -3.92 -12.15
C ASP A 104 -10.58 -3.38 -10.81
N ILE A 105 -10.14 -3.96 -9.69
CA ILE A 105 -10.55 -3.50 -8.38
C ILE A 105 -9.74 -2.30 -7.89
N ILE A 106 -8.64 -1.97 -8.56
CA ILE A 106 -7.72 -0.90 -8.12
C ILE A 106 -8.30 0.45 -8.56
N LYS A 107 -9.20 0.99 -7.73
CA LYS A 107 -9.89 2.24 -8.00
C LYS A 107 -9.69 3.18 -6.81
N PRO A 108 -8.59 3.95 -6.80
CA PRO A 108 -8.33 4.87 -5.68
C PRO A 108 -9.37 5.98 -5.63
N ILE A 109 -9.69 6.42 -4.41
CA ILE A 109 -10.68 7.46 -4.18
C ILE A 109 -10.07 8.81 -3.80
N ARG A 110 -8.79 8.83 -3.42
CA ARG A 110 -8.14 10.08 -3.01
C ARG A 110 -6.63 10.03 -3.25
N ASN A 111 -6.06 11.24 -3.32
CA ASN A 111 -4.62 11.45 -3.38
C ASN A 111 -4.15 12.08 -2.07
N LEU A 112 -3.21 11.42 -1.38
CA LEU A 112 -2.65 11.90 -0.11
C LEU A 112 -1.27 12.51 -0.36
N PHE A 113 -0.89 13.46 0.48
CA PHE A 113 0.43 14.08 0.48
C PHE A 113 0.78 14.73 -0.87
N LEU A 114 -0.19 15.42 -1.45
CA LEU A 114 0.03 16.15 -2.71
C LEU A 114 1.10 17.23 -2.58
N LYS A 115 1.32 17.74 -1.36
CA LYS A 115 2.39 18.72 -1.11
C LYS A 115 3.78 18.17 -1.44
N SER A 116 3.94 16.84 -1.43
CA SER A 116 5.21 16.17 -1.69
C SER A 116 5.24 15.50 -3.06
N LYS A 117 4.21 15.70 -3.87
CA LYS A 117 4.09 15.08 -5.19
C LYS A 117 5.27 15.42 -6.10
N VAL A 118 5.75 14.47 -6.87
CA VAL A 118 6.71 14.76 -7.95
C VAL A 118 5.99 15.66 -8.97
N PRO A 119 6.54 16.87 -9.26
CA PRO A 119 5.79 17.88 -10.03
C PRO A 119 5.25 17.40 -11.38
N SER A 120 5.96 16.53 -12.09
CA SER A 120 5.53 16.05 -13.41
C SER A 120 4.51 14.92 -13.35
N THR A 121 4.19 14.40 -12.15
CA THR A 121 3.24 13.30 -12.03
C THR A 121 1.83 13.79 -12.27
N PRO A 122 1.12 13.26 -13.29
CA PRO A 122 -0.27 13.62 -13.50
C PRO A 122 -1.15 13.03 -12.38
N ILE A 123 -2.17 13.76 -11.99
CA ILE A 123 -3.14 13.30 -11.00
C ILE A 123 -4.54 13.39 -11.60
N ASN A 124 -5.43 12.50 -11.11
CA ASN A 124 -6.83 12.53 -11.47
C ASN A 124 -7.53 13.56 -10.58
N SER A 125 -7.97 14.67 -11.18
CA SER A 125 -8.61 15.76 -10.43
C SER A 125 -10.01 15.40 -9.93
N ASN A 126 -10.56 14.27 -10.35
CA ASN A 126 -11.85 13.80 -9.84
C ASN A 126 -11.74 13.11 -8.49
N LEU A 127 -10.52 12.80 -8.04
CA LEU A 127 -10.31 12.19 -6.73
C LEU A 127 -10.19 13.26 -5.66
N GLU A 128 -10.53 12.90 -4.43
CA GLU A 128 -10.32 13.78 -3.29
C GLU A 128 -8.84 14.13 -3.19
N ALA A 129 -8.53 15.41 -3.00
CA ALA A 129 -7.15 15.91 -2.95
C ALA A 129 -6.81 16.29 -1.51
N CYS A 130 -5.75 15.70 -0.96
CA CYS A 130 -5.27 15.98 0.39
C CYS A 130 -3.81 16.41 0.32
N GLU A 131 -3.49 17.56 0.93
CA GLU A 131 -2.11 18.05 0.98
C GLU A 131 -1.24 17.15 1.87
N GLY A 132 -1.81 16.57 2.91
CA GLY A 132 -1.19 15.60 3.80
C GLY A 132 -2.10 14.41 3.99
N MET A 133 -2.35 14.05 5.25
CA MET A 133 -3.34 13.03 5.59
C MET A 133 -4.76 13.59 5.46
N PRO A 134 -5.79 12.72 5.34
CA PRO A 134 -7.18 13.19 5.37
C PRO A 134 -7.48 13.87 6.72
N LEU A 135 -8.41 14.82 6.70
CA LEU A 135 -8.76 15.58 7.91
C LEU A 135 -9.61 14.79 8.91
N ASN A 136 -10.11 13.63 8.55
CA ASN A 136 -10.96 12.81 9.42
C ASN A 136 -10.48 11.38 9.53
#